data_5e6cb1d230ed28747f034867039d6689
#
_entry.id   5e6cb1d230ed28747f034867039d6689
#
_cell.length_a   1.000
_cell.length_b   1.000
_cell.length_c   1.000
_cell.angle_alpha   90.00
_cell.angle_beta   90.00
_cell.angle_gamma   90.00
#
_symmetry.space_group_name_H-M   'P 1'
#
loop_
_entity.id
_entity.type
_entity.pdbx_description
1 polymer ?
#
loop_
_entity_poly.entity_id
_entity_poly.type
_entity_poly.pdbx_seq_one_letter_code
_entity_poly.pdbx_strand_id
1 'polypeptide(L)'
;MRVKNYREIRDEPVVEEPGLTVRWLVSDLEEQPEFAMRLYELQPGAATTPHVHGWEHQVFVLAGQGVVIGGEDECLLGEGDVVYISPLERHQFVNAGEEVLRFLMVFPIPRGDAYTETHNKTQ
;
A
#
# COMPACT_ATOMS: atom_id res chain seq x y z
N MET A 1 18.14 12.18 11.40
CA MET A 1 16.79 12.68 11.05
C MET A 1 16.79 13.13 9.60
N ARG A 2 15.77 12.73 8.83
CA ARG A 2 15.69 13.07 7.41
C ARG A 2 14.28 13.62 7.12
N VAL A 3 14.22 14.70 6.32
CA VAL A 3 12.95 15.29 5.88
C VAL A 3 12.94 15.37 4.37
N LYS A 4 11.92 14.81 3.74
CA LYS A 4 11.67 14.93 2.31
C LYS A 4 10.19 15.17 2.09
N ASN A 5 9.89 15.93 1.04
CA ASN A 5 8.52 16.02 0.57
C ASN A 5 8.26 14.80 -0.33
N TYR A 6 7.05 14.23 -0.27
CA TYR A 6 6.75 13.04 -1.07
C TYR A 6 6.89 13.29 -2.58
N ARG A 7 6.75 14.55 -3.01
CA ARG A 7 6.91 14.92 -4.42
C ARG A 7 8.33 14.78 -4.92
N GLU A 8 9.31 14.77 -4.00
CA GLU A 8 10.71 14.54 -4.35
C GLU A 8 11.02 13.05 -4.54
N ILE A 9 10.10 12.19 -4.13
CA ILE A 9 10.28 10.74 -4.24
C ILE A 9 9.56 10.28 -5.49
N ARG A 10 10.31 9.63 -6.37
CA ARG A 10 9.79 9.18 -7.65
C ARG A 10 8.67 8.16 -7.46
N ASP A 11 7.58 8.34 -8.20
CA ASP A 11 6.55 7.33 -8.31
C ASP A 11 6.98 6.29 -9.35
N GLU A 12 6.72 5.04 -9.06
CA GLU A 12 7.09 3.93 -9.92
C GLU A 12 5.86 3.10 -10.24
N PRO A 13 5.68 2.69 -11.49
CA PRO A 13 4.58 1.79 -11.81
C PRO A 13 4.81 0.42 -11.16
N VAL A 14 3.74 -0.18 -10.68
CA VAL A 14 3.79 -1.54 -10.17
C VAL A 14 3.52 -2.47 -11.35
N VAL A 15 4.56 -3.21 -11.76
CA VAL A 15 4.57 -3.93 -13.04
C VAL A 15 3.39 -4.89 -13.18
N GLU A 16 3.04 -5.60 -12.11
CA GLU A 16 2.01 -6.63 -12.15
C GLU A 16 0.61 -6.10 -11.87
N GLU A 17 0.48 -4.79 -11.61
CA GLU A 17 -0.80 -4.19 -11.23
C GLU A 17 -1.03 -2.90 -12.02
N PRO A 18 -1.58 -3.02 -13.24
CA PRO A 18 -1.83 -1.85 -14.08
C PRO A 18 -2.71 -0.82 -13.38
N GLY A 19 -2.31 0.44 -13.49
CA GLY A 19 -3.02 1.54 -12.86
C GLY A 19 -2.60 1.85 -11.44
N LEU A 20 -1.61 1.12 -10.90
CA LEU A 20 -1.08 1.36 -9.57
C LEU A 20 0.34 1.90 -9.66
N THR A 21 0.62 2.99 -8.94
CA THR A 21 1.98 3.49 -8.74
C THR A 21 2.31 3.48 -7.27
N VAL A 22 3.60 3.42 -6.95
CA VAL A 22 4.09 3.41 -5.57
C VAL A 22 5.23 4.40 -5.42
N ARG A 23 5.23 5.10 -4.28
CA ARG A 23 6.38 5.89 -3.80
C ARG A 23 6.85 5.26 -2.50
N TRP A 24 8.13 4.95 -2.45
CA TRP A 24 8.77 4.34 -1.29
C TRP A 24 9.19 5.46 -0.34
N LEU A 25 8.30 5.85 0.58
CA LEU A 25 8.54 6.99 1.46
C LEU A 25 9.59 6.68 2.53
N VAL A 26 9.47 5.54 3.16
CA VAL A 26 10.46 5.02 4.11
C VAL A 26 10.69 3.55 3.77
N SER A 27 11.94 3.22 3.49
CA SER A 27 12.32 1.86 3.13
C SER A 27 13.74 1.61 3.64
N ASP A 28 14.25 0.41 3.43
CA ASP A 28 15.60 0.06 3.82
C ASP A 28 16.67 0.40 2.77
N LEU A 29 16.30 1.17 1.74
CA LEU A 29 17.24 1.60 0.73
C LEU A 29 18.21 2.66 1.25
N GLU A 30 17.78 3.50 2.16
CA GLU A 30 18.61 4.57 2.73
C GLU A 30 18.89 4.37 4.22
N GLU A 31 17.94 3.90 4.97
CA GLU A 31 18.02 3.67 6.41
C GLU A 31 17.72 2.20 6.72
N GLN A 32 17.75 1.86 8.00
CA GLN A 32 17.35 0.53 8.48
C GLN A 32 16.14 0.67 9.40
N PRO A 33 14.98 1.04 8.84
CA PRO A 33 13.79 1.28 9.65
C PRO A 33 13.15 -0.03 10.11
N GLU A 34 12.37 0.06 11.19
CA GLU A 34 11.56 -1.05 11.67
C GLU A 34 10.30 -1.22 10.81
N PHE A 35 9.80 -0.11 10.26
CA PHE A 35 8.57 -0.10 9.46
C PHE A 35 8.83 0.59 8.13
N ALA A 36 8.23 0.05 7.08
CA ALA A 36 8.20 0.70 5.77
C ALA A 36 6.96 1.57 5.66
N MET A 37 7.05 2.62 4.86
CA MET A 37 5.91 3.48 4.54
C MET A 37 5.90 3.70 3.03
N ARG A 38 4.77 3.41 2.41
CA ARG A 38 4.58 3.59 0.97
C ARG A 38 3.36 4.43 0.69
N LEU A 39 3.43 5.23 -0.37
CA LEU A 39 2.27 5.95 -0.89
C LEU A 39 1.86 5.30 -2.19
N TYR A 40 0.63 4.81 -2.23
CA TYR A 40 0.05 4.21 -3.42
C TYR A 40 -0.96 5.15 -4.06
N GLU A 41 -0.98 5.13 -5.39
CA GLU A 41 -1.98 5.84 -6.18
C GLU A 41 -2.58 4.85 -7.16
N LEU A 42 -3.88 4.62 -7.01
CA LEU A 42 -4.65 3.67 -7.82
C LEU A 42 -5.60 4.43 -8.72
N GLN A 43 -5.47 4.25 -10.02
CA GLN A 43 -6.26 4.96 -11.02
C GLN A 43 -7.71 4.50 -11.01
N PRO A 44 -8.66 5.37 -11.44
CA PRO A 44 -10.05 4.96 -11.57
C PRO A 44 -10.20 3.71 -12.42
N GLY A 45 -11.00 2.77 -11.95
CA GLY A 45 -11.25 1.51 -12.64
C GLY A 45 -10.20 0.44 -12.41
N ALA A 46 -9.09 0.78 -11.75
CA ALA A 46 -8.05 -0.19 -11.47
C ALA A 46 -8.26 -0.89 -10.12
N ALA A 47 -7.60 -2.02 -9.95
CA ALA A 47 -7.65 -2.79 -8.72
C ALA A 47 -6.28 -3.39 -8.46
N THR A 48 -5.94 -3.55 -7.18
CA THR A 48 -4.74 -4.31 -6.83
C THR A 48 -5.06 -5.80 -6.96
N THR A 49 -4.01 -6.60 -7.15
CA THR A 49 -4.15 -8.05 -7.09
C THR A 49 -4.44 -8.44 -5.64
N PRO A 50 -5.31 -9.43 -5.38
CA PRO A 50 -5.48 -9.92 -4.01
C PRO A 50 -4.19 -10.47 -3.45
N HIS A 51 -3.83 -10.04 -2.23
CA HIS A 51 -2.59 -10.43 -1.57
C HIS A 51 -2.86 -11.05 -0.21
N VAL A 52 -1.95 -11.92 0.21
CA VAL A 52 -1.92 -12.50 1.56
C VAL A 52 -0.48 -12.39 2.06
N HIS A 53 -0.32 -11.79 3.25
CA HIS A 53 1.00 -11.64 3.85
C HIS A 53 1.00 -12.14 5.28
N GLY A 54 2.17 -12.54 5.78
CA GLY A 54 2.34 -13.00 7.14
C GLY A 54 2.46 -11.89 8.17
N TRP A 55 2.29 -10.64 7.78
CA TRP A 55 2.39 -9.47 8.65
C TRP A 55 1.21 -8.54 8.44
N GLU A 56 0.98 -7.66 9.41
CA GLU A 56 -0.11 -6.69 9.33
C GLU A 56 0.21 -5.53 8.40
N HIS A 57 -0.84 -4.89 7.91
CA HIS A 57 -0.75 -3.62 7.19
C HIS A 57 -1.66 -2.60 7.86
N GLN A 58 -1.21 -1.36 7.93
CA GLN A 58 -2.02 -0.24 8.37
C GLN A 58 -2.11 0.75 7.22
N VAL A 59 -3.31 1.19 6.92
CA VAL A 59 -3.58 2.01 5.75
C VAL A 59 -4.33 3.27 6.16
N PHE A 60 -3.93 4.41 5.61
CA PHE A 60 -4.64 5.67 5.78
C PHE A 60 -4.98 6.22 4.40
N VAL A 61 -6.27 6.44 4.15
CA VAL A 61 -6.72 6.97 2.86
C VAL A 61 -6.57 8.49 2.85
N LEU A 62 -5.77 8.99 1.91
CA LEU A 62 -5.50 10.43 1.78
C LEU A 62 -6.49 11.13 0.86
N ALA A 63 -6.96 10.46 -0.19
CA ALA A 63 -7.83 11.08 -1.17
C ALA A 63 -8.54 10.00 -1.98
N GLY A 64 -9.70 10.35 -2.53
CA GLY A 64 -10.45 9.49 -3.41
C GLY A 64 -11.42 8.58 -2.67
N GLN A 65 -12.05 7.70 -3.44
CA GLN A 65 -13.03 6.74 -2.94
C GLN A 65 -12.75 5.38 -3.56
N GLY A 66 -13.05 4.34 -2.84
CA GLY A 66 -12.86 2.99 -3.34
C GLY A 66 -13.49 1.96 -2.45
N VAL A 67 -13.02 0.74 -2.59
CA VAL A 67 -13.49 -0.40 -1.83
C VAL A 67 -12.28 -1.21 -1.40
N VAL A 68 -12.28 -1.68 -0.17
CA VAL A 68 -11.33 -2.71 0.27
C VAL A 68 -12.10 -4.01 0.46
N ILE A 69 -11.54 -5.08 -0.08
CA ILE A 69 -12.08 -6.43 0.04
C ILE A 69 -11.13 -7.21 0.93
N GLY A 70 -11.62 -7.68 2.07
CA GLY A 70 -10.84 -8.46 3.02
C GLY A 70 -11.57 -9.73 3.37
N GLY A 71 -10.99 -10.87 3.00
CA GLY A 71 -11.68 -12.15 3.19
C GLY A 71 -13.01 -12.17 2.48
N GLU A 72 -14.10 -12.27 3.24
CA GLU A 72 -15.47 -12.25 2.70
C GLU A 72 -16.13 -10.87 2.84
N ASP A 73 -15.45 -9.94 3.49
CA ASP A 73 -15.99 -8.61 3.75
C ASP A 73 -15.60 -7.64 2.65
N GLU A 74 -16.48 -6.66 2.42
CA GLU A 74 -16.27 -5.62 1.46
C GLU A 74 -16.68 -4.30 2.10
N CYS A 75 -15.75 -3.34 2.17
CA CYS A 75 -15.97 -2.07 2.85
C CYS A 75 -15.70 -0.91 1.92
N LEU A 76 -16.57 0.09 1.96
CA LEU A 76 -16.35 1.35 1.25
C LEU A 76 -15.23 2.13 1.92
N LEU A 77 -14.42 2.79 1.10
CA LEU A 77 -13.33 3.64 1.55
C LEU A 77 -13.54 5.07 1.06
N GLY A 78 -13.17 6.02 1.90
CA GLY A 78 -13.11 7.42 1.53
C GLY A 78 -11.98 8.12 2.26
N GLU A 79 -11.79 9.39 1.92
CA GLU A 79 -10.75 10.22 2.52
C GLU A 79 -10.85 10.20 4.04
N GLY A 80 -9.71 9.99 4.70
CA GLY A 80 -9.63 9.95 6.15
C GLY A 80 -9.87 8.58 6.78
N ASP A 81 -10.25 7.58 6.00
CA ASP A 81 -10.49 6.24 6.54
C ASP A 81 -9.19 5.53 6.89
N VAL A 82 -9.25 4.75 7.94
CA VAL A 82 -8.14 3.93 8.42
C VAL A 82 -8.51 2.47 8.25
N VAL A 83 -7.59 1.69 7.68
CA VAL A 83 -7.79 0.25 7.51
C VAL A 83 -6.70 -0.50 8.25
N TYR A 84 -7.09 -1.46 9.06
CA TYR A 84 -6.16 -2.41 9.65
C TYR A 84 -6.38 -3.77 8.99
N ILE A 85 -5.30 -4.33 8.44
CA ILE A 85 -5.33 -5.64 7.79
C ILE A 85 -4.49 -6.58 8.62
N SER A 86 -5.13 -7.62 9.14
CA SER A 86 -4.49 -8.60 10.02
C SER A 86 -3.49 -9.46 9.24
N PRO A 87 -2.49 -10.04 9.92
CA PRO A 87 -1.65 -11.05 9.29
C PRO A 87 -2.52 -12.16 8.69
N LEU A 88 -2.15 -12.62 7.50
CA LEU A 88 -2.81 -13.70 6.76
C LEU A 88 -4.22 -13.38 6.27
N GLU A 89 -4.68 -12.16 6.44
CA GLU A 89 -5.97 -11.73 5.89
C GLU A 89 -5.78 -11.34 4.43
N ARG A 90 -6.50 -12.04 3.54
CA ARG A 90 -6.48 -11.72 2.11
C ARG A 90 -7.12 -10.36 1.88
N HIS A 91 -6.49 -9.52 1.09
CA HIS A 91 -6.97 -8.15 0.87
C HIS A 91 -6.74 -7.69 -0.55
N GLN A 92 -7.62 -6.78 -1.00
CA GLN A 92 -7.56 -6.18 -2.33
C GLN A 92 -8.18 -4.79 -2.25
N PHE A 93 -7.59 -3.81 -2.93
CA PHE A 93 -8.14 -2.47 -3.08
C PHE A 93 -8.68 -2.30 -4.49
N VAL A 94 -9.85 -1.69 -4.60
CA VAL A 94 -10.51 -1.41 -5.87
C VAL A 94 -10.88 0.06 -5.93
N ASN A 95 -10.53 0.74 -7.00
CA ASN A 95 -10.97 2.11 -7.21
C ASN A 95 -12.21 2.11 -8.10
N ALA A 96 -13.36 2.19 -7.47
CA ALA A 96 -14.65 2.27 -8.17
C ALA A 96 -15.12 3.72 -8.37
N GLY A 97 -14.30 4.69 -7.98
CA GLY A 97 -14.62 6.11 -8.11
C GLY A 97 -14.12 6.71 -9.42
N GLU A 98 -14.20 8.03 -9.52
CA GLU A 98 -13.80 8.77 -10.70
C GLU A 98 -12.46 9.49 -10.52
N GLU A 99 -11.93 9.51 -9.30
CA GLU A 99 -10.67 10.17 -8.98
C GLU A 99 -9.65 9.14 -8.52
N VAL A 100 -8.37 9.54 -8.54
CA VAL A 100 -7.29 8.68 -8.04
C VAL A 100 -7.51 8.37 -6.56
N LEU A 101 -7.40 7.11 -6.21
CA LEU A 101 -7.43 6.67 -4.82
C LEU A 101 -5.99 6.67 -4.29
N ARG A 102 -5.73 7.51 -3.28
CA ARG A 102 -4.39 7.66 -2.71
C ARG A 102 -4.40 7.20 -1.27
N PHE A 103 -3.48 6.31 -0.93
CA PHE A 103 -3.42 5.80 0.44
C PHE A 103 -1.99 5.51 0.86
N LEU A 104 -1.74 5.75 2.15
CA LEU A 104 -0.48 5.37 2.80
C LEU A 104 -0.61 3.96 3.32
N MET A 105 0.46 3.20 3.21
CA MET A 105 0.53 1.85 3.76
C MET A 105 1.79 1.73 4.62
N VAL A 106 1.61 1.28 5.85
CA VAL A 106 2.70 1.05 6.80
C VAL A 106 2.69 -0.43 7.17
N PHE A 107 3.86 -1.05 7.15
CA PHE A 107 4.01 -2.44 7.53
C PHE A 107 5.40 -2.70 8.08
N PRO A 108 5.58 -3.72 8.93
CA PRO A 108 6.90 -4.03 9.46
C PRO A 108 7.79 -4.60 8.36
N ILE A 109 9.08 -4.27 8.42
CA ILE A 109 10.04 -4.83 7.47
C ILE A 109 10.53 -6.15 8.06
N PRO A 110 10.24 -7.30 7.42
CA PRO A 110 10.74 -8.59 7.88
C PRO A 110 12.26 -8.65 7.77
N ARG A 111 12.88 -9.47 8.61
CA ARG A 111 14.31 -9.69 8.59
C ARG A 111 14.59 -11.12 8.12
N GLY A 112 15.80 -11.35 7.58
CA GLY A 112 16.18 -12.66 7.09
C GLY A 112 15.43 -13.05 5.82
N ASP A 113 14.95 -14.28 5.73
CA ASP A 113 14.30 -14.78 4.52
C ASP A 113 13.00 -14.05 4.19
N ALA A 114 12.27 -13.63 5.22
CA ALA A 114 11.02 -12.89 5.04
C ALA A 114 11.26 -11.52 4.41
N TYR A 115 12.44 -10.92 4.64
CA TYR A 115 12.84 -9.66 4.03
C TYR A 115 12.83 -9.72 2.50
N THR A 116 13.39 -10.77 1.94
CA THR A 116 13.43 -10.95 0.48
C THR A 116 12.03 -11.00 -0.10
N GLU A 117 11.11 -11.68 0.58
CA GLU A 117 9.73 -11.77 0.14
C GLU A 117 9.07 -10.39 0.10
N THR A 118 9.29 -9.56 1.13
CA THR A 118 8.75 -8.19 1.18
C THR A 118 9.25 -7.34 0.03
N HIS A 119 10.52 -7.47 -0.33
CA HIS A 119 11.14 -6.66 -1.39
C HIS A 119 10.79 -7.13 -2.79
N ASN A 120 10.44 -8.36 -2.96
CA ASN A 120 10.05 -8.90 -4.26
C ASN A 120 8.57 -8.65 -4.57
N LYS A 121 7.81 -8.20 -3.58
CA LYS A 121 6.39 -7.89 -3.71
C LYS A 121 6.17 -6.43 -3.43
N THR A 122 5.29 -5.81 -4.17
CA THR A 122 5.06 -4.38 -4.08
C THR A 122 4.07 -3.97 -2.99
N GLN A 123 3.50 -4.91 -2.31
CA GLN A 123 2.68 -4.62 -1.13
C GLN A 123 2.55 -5.82 -0.20
#